data_0b869d924a6dcd4bad8b564151849c0a
#
_entry.id   0b869d924a6dcd4bad8b564151849c0a
#
_cell.length_a   1.000
_cell.length_b   1.000
_cell.length_c   1.000
_cell.angle_alpha   90.00
_cell.angle_beta   90.00
_cell.angle_gamma   90.00
#
_symmetry.space_group_name_H-M   'P 1'
#
loop_
_entity.id
_entity.type
_entity.pdbx_description
1 polymer ?
#
loop_
_entity_poly.entity_id
_entity_poly.type
_entity_poly.pdbx_seq_one_letter_code
_entity_poly.pdbx_strand_id
1 'polypeptide(L)'
;MAEIVKNGICTQITAVKLPAENQQAAVDLMIERARFMATQPGFVSVNLHRSKDGTHLINYIQWTTLEKLKAAHHAPEFRKKWPQFGELTKDIDPCLYEVVYSNAA
;
A
#
# COMPACT_ATOMS: atom_id res chain seq x y z
N MET A 1 15.51 5.57 2.51
CA MET A 1 14.39 5.42 1.58
C MET A 1 14.50 4.10 0.84
N ALA A 2 13.39 3.38 0.75
CA ALA A 2 13.38 2.11 0.07
C ALA A 2 13.52 2.30 -1.45
N GLU A 3 14.34 1.48 -2.08
CA GLU A 3 14.45 1.47 -3.53
C GLU A 3 13.32 0.64 -4.14
N ILE A 4 12.91 1.00 -5.35
CA ILE A 4 12.02 0.18 -6.14
C ILE A 4 12.86 -0.92 -6.79
N VAL A 5 12.54 -2.17 -6.44
CA VAL A 5 13.29 -3.32 -6.91
C VAL A 5 12.58 -3.95 -8.12
N LYS A 6 13.39 -4.33 -9.11
CA LYS A 6 12.99 -4.94 -10.37
C LYS A 6 13.21 -6.45 -10.31
N ASN A 7 12.58 -7.22 -11.21
CA ASN A 7 12.80 -8.66 -11.44
C ASN A 7 12.27 -9.57 -10.32
N GLY A 8 11.24 -10.32 -10.61
CA GLY A 8 10.68 -11.33 -9.72
C GLY A 8 9.99 -10.77 -8.49
N ILE A 9 10.12 -9.47 -8.26
CA ILE A 9 9.46 -8.78 -7.13
C ILE A 9 8.01 -8.51 -7.50
N CYS A 10 7.12 -8.88 -6.59
CA CYS A 10 5.69 -8.58 -6.73
C CYS A 10 5.43 -7.15 -6.27
N THR A 11 4.91 -6.31 -7.15
CA THR A 11 4.58 -4.92 -6.84
C THR A 11 3.07 -4.73 -6.88
N GLN A 12 2.52 -4.20 -5.79
CA GLN A 12 1.11 -3.81 -5.75
C GLN A 12 0.99 -2.31 -5.55
N ILE A 13 0.21 -1.67 -6.39
CA ILE A 13 -0.10 -0.25 -6.25
C ILE A 13 -1.61 -0.14 -6.04
N THR A 14 -1.99 0.47 -4.92
CA THR A 14 -3.40 0.71 -4.61
C THR A 14 -3.68 2.20 -4.72
N ALA A 15 -4.56 2.56 -5.63
CA ALA A 15 -5.01 3.94 -5.81
C ALA A 15 -6.30 4.14 -5.01
N VAL A 16 -6.34 5.20 -4.22
CA VAL A 16 -7.47 5.50 -3.34
C VAL A 16 -7.97 6.90 -3.63
N LYS A 17 -9.29 7.04 -3.76
CA LYS A 17 -9.98 8.34 -3.86
C LYS A 17 -10.78 8.57 -2.58
N LEU A 18 -10.75 9.81 -2.09
CA LEU A 18 -11.46 10.14 -0.84
C LEU A 18 -11.72 11.65 -0.76
N PRO A 19 -12.69 12.06 0.08
CA PRO A 19 -12.87 13.48 0.39
C PRO A 19 -11.65 14.03 1.11
N ALA A 20 -11.30 15.28 0.82
CA ALA A 20 -10.09 15.90 1.37
C ALA A 20 -10.10 15.92 2.91
N GLU A 21 -11.27 16.11 3.53
CA GLU A 21 -11.38 16.12 4.99
C GLU A 21 -11.03 14.78 5.63
N ASN A 22 -11.07 13.68 4.86
CA ASN A 22 -10.77 12.34 5.37
C ASN A 22 -9.31 11.91 5.12
N GLN A 23 -8.54 12.69 4.37
CA GLN A 23 -7.21 12.25 3.93
C GLN A 23 -6.28 11.93 5.10
N GLN A 24 -6.20 12.80 6.10
CA GLN A 24 -5.26 12.56 7.22
C GLN A 24 -5.64 11.32 8.02
N ALA A 25 -6.92 11.13 8.31
CA ALA A 25 -7.38 9.93 9.02
C ALA A 25 -7.07 8.66 8.23
N ALA A 26 -7.25 8.68 6.92
CA ALA A 26 -6.94 7.55 6.05
C ALA A 26 -5.42 7.29 5.99
N VAL A 27 -4.62 8.35 5.93
CA VAL A 27 -3.15 8.23 5.97
C VAL A 27 -2.72 7.53 7.26
N ASP A 28 -3.27 7.93 8.40
CA ASP A 28 -2.92 7.33 9.69
C ASP A 28 -3.22 5.83 9.72
N LEU A 29 -4.37 5.41 9.19
CA LEU A 29 -4.72 3.99 9.07
C LEU A 29 -3.79 3.25 8.11
N MET A 30 -3.43 3.86 6.98
CA MET A 30 -2.50 3.26 6.03
C MET A 30 -1.11 3.08 6.63
N ILE A 31 -0.63 4.04 7.41
CA ILE A 31 0.66 3.94 8.10
C ILE A 31 0.64 2.78 9.09
N GLU A 32 -0.42 2.66 9.86
CA GLU A 32 -0.58 1.56 10.82
C GLU A 32 -0.52 0.21 10.12
N ARG A 33 -1.24 0.07 9.00
CA ARG A 33 -1.23 -1.15 8.19
C ARG A 33 0.13 -1.41 7.57
N ALA A 34 0.81 -0.37 7.09
CA ALA A 34 2.14 -0.50 6.51
C ALA A 34 3.16 -1.00 7.55
N ARG A 35 3.07 -0.53 8.78
CA ARG A 35 3.92 -1.02 9.87
C ARG A 35 3.71 -2.50 10.13
N PHE A 36 2.46 -2.95 10.11
CA PHE A 36 2.16 -4.38 10.24
C PHE A 36 2.74 -5.17 9.06
N MET A 37 2.53 -4.69 7.83
CA MET A 37 3.04 -5.36 6.63
C MET A 37 4.56 -5.51 6.68
N ALA A 38 5.26 -4.52 7.21
CA ALA A 38 6.72 -4.55 7.32
C ALA A 38 7.23 -5.65 8.25
N THR A 39 6.37 -6.22 9.10
CA THR A 39 6.74 -7.35 9.98
C THR A 39 6.53 -8.71 9.32
N GLN A 40 5.90 -8.76 8.14
CA GLN A 40 5.49 -10.02 7.52
C GLN A 40 6.60 -10.61 6.65
N PRO A 41 6.68 -11.96 6.56
CA PRO A 41 7.65 -12.61 5.70
C PRO A 41 7.49 -12.18 4.24
N GLY A 42 8.61 -11.92 3.58
CA GLY A 42 8.62 -11.55 2.17
C GLY A 42 8.42 -10.08 1.89
N PHE A 43 8.20 -9.26 2.90
CA PHE A 43 8.09 -7.82 2.72
C PHE A 43 9.41 -7.25 2.19
N VAL A 44 9.32 -6.38 1.17
CA VAL A 44 10.48 -5.69 0.59
C VAL A 44 10.47 -4.20 0.95
N SER A 45 9.40 -3.50 0.58
CA SER A 45 9.31 -2.06 0.82
C SER A 45 7.87 -1.57 0.72
N VAL A 46 7.62 -0.41 1.31
CA VAL A 46 6.35 0.29 1.16
C VAL A 46 6.59 1.78 1.07
N ASN A 47 5.87 2.43 0.18
CA ASN A 47 5.87 3.88 0.03
C ASN A 47 4.43 4.36 -0.06
N LEU A 48 4.06 5.24 0.86
CA LEU A 48 2.73 5.84 0.88
C LEU A 48 2.83 7.26 0.37
N HIS A 49 1.92 7.62 -0.52
CA HIS A 49 1.87 8.95 -1.11
C HIS A 49 0.50 9.56 -0.91
N ARG A 50 0.46 10.85 -0.62
CA ARG A 50 -0.79 11.61 -0.60
C ARG A 50 -0.73 12.70 -1.65
N SER A 51 -1.86 12.94 -2.32
CA SER A 51 -1.94 14.03 -3.28
C SER A 51 -1.96 15.37 -2.54
N LYS A 52 -1.41 16.40 -3.18
CA LYS A 52 -1.40 17.74 -2.57
C LYS A 52 -2.79 18.36 -2.49
N ASP A 53 -3.70 17.96 -3.40
CA ASP A 53 -5.08 18.44 -3.37
C ASP A 53 -5.96 17.76 -2.31
N GLY A 54 -5.42 16.73 -1.63
CA GLY A 54 -6.11 16.07 -0.53
C GLY A 54 -7.05 14.95 -0.94
N THR A 55 -7.23 14.66 -2.22
CA THR A 55 -8.29 13.78 -2.71
C THR A 55 -7.86 12.37 -3.10
N HIS A 56 -6.56 12.09 -3.05
CA HIS A 56 -6.00 10.80 -3.48
C HIS A 56 -4.92 10.31 -2.52
N LEU A 57 -4.78 8.97 -2.46
CA LEU A 57 -3.67 8.30 -1.80
C LEU A 57 -3.15 7.22 -2.73
N ILE A 58 -1.85 6.94 -2.66
CA ILE A 58 -1.23 5.81 -3.36
C ILE A 58 -0.46 4.99 -2.34
N ASN A 59 -0.71 3.68 -2.31
CA ASN A 59 0.09 2.72 -1.56
C ASN A 59 0.90 1.90 -2.56
N TYR A 60 2.22 2.00 -2.47
CA TYR A 60 3.17 1.32 -3.35
C TYR A 60 3.96 0.34 -2.50
N ILE A 61 3.63 -0.96 -2.59
CA ILE A 61 4.23 -1.98 -1.73
C ILE A 61 4.82 -3.11 -2.57
N GLN A 62 5.99 -3.62 -2.16
CA GLN A 62 6.69 -4.70 -2.86
C GLN A 62 6.92 -5.89 -1.95
N TRP A 63 6.78 -7.08 -2.52
CA TRP A 63 6.93 -8.38 -1.85
C TRP A 63 7.86 -9.27 -2.67
N THR A 64 8.56 -10.20 -2.01
CA THR A 64 9.42 -11.15 -2.71
C THR A 64 8.62 -12.07 -3.63
N THR A 65 7.39 -12.42 -3.27
CA THR A 65 6.52 -13.27 -4.10
C THR A 65 5.05 -12.86 -3.92
N LEU A 66 4.21 -13.27 -4.87
CA LEU A 66 2.76 -13.08 -4.76
C LEU A 66 2.19 -13.86 -3.58
N GLU A 67 2.72 -15.06 -3.31
CA GLU A 67 2.27 -15.88 -2.19
C GLU A 67 2.47 -15.17 -0.84
N LYS A 68 3.58 -14.48 -0.67
CA LYS A 68 3.86 -13.72 0.55
C LYS A 68 2.91 -12.53 0.68
N LEU A 69 2.61 -11.85 -0.43
CA LEU A 69 1.61 -10.78 -0.44
C LEU A 69 0.25 -11.32 0.02
N LYS A 70 -0.19 -12.43 -0.55
CA LYS A 70 -1.49 -13.03 -0.22
C LYS A 70 -1.54 -13.47 1.25
N ALA A 71 -0.47 -14.08 1.75
CA ALA A 71 -0.40 -14.51 3.14
C ALA A 71 -0.56 -13.32 4.11
N ALA A 72 0.11 -12.22 3.83
CA ALA A 72 0.00 -11.02 4.65
C ALA A 72 -1.42 -10.44 4.63
N HIS A 73 -2.07 -10.44 3.47
CA HIS A 73 -3.45 -9.94 3.35
C HIS A 73 -4.47 -10.83 4.06
N HIS A 74 -4.17 -12.10 4.30
CA HIS A 74 -5.06 -13.00 5.02
C HIS A 74 -4.91 -12.88 6.54
N ALA A 75 -3.88 -12.17 7.03
CA ALA A 75 -3.67 -12.02 8.46
C ALA A 75 -4.81 -11.23 9.10
N PRO A 76 -5.34 -11.66 10.26
CA PRO A 76 -6.42 -10.93 10.93
C PRO A 76 -6.07 -9.47 11.23
N GLU A 77 -4.82 -9.20 11.58
CA GLU A 77 -4.34 -7.84 11.86
C GLU A 77 -4.51 -6.91 10.67
N PHE A 78 -4.31 -7.41 9.45
CA PHE A 78 -4.50 -6.61 8.24
C PHE A 78 -5.96 -6.19 8.08
N ARG A 79 -6.89 -7.08 8.42
CA ARG A 79 -8.34 -6.86 8.20
C ARG A 79 -9.01 -6.07 9.31
N LYS A 80 -8.35 -5.91 10.44
CA LYS A 80 -8.92 -5.38 11.67
C LYS A 80 -9.60 -4.02 11.51
N LYS A 81 -8.99 -3.10 10.76
CA LYS A 81 -9.50 -1.74 10.57
C LYS A 81 -9.94 -1.45 9.14
N TRP A 82 -10.11 -2.50 8.35
CA TRP A 82 -10.53 -2.35 6.96
C TRP A 82 -11.88 -1.65 6.80
N PRO A 83 -12.91 -1.98 7.61
CA PRO A 83 -14.19 -1.26 7.50
C PRO A 83 -14.05 0.24 7.77
N GLN A 84 -13.22 0.65 8.74
CA GLN A 84 -12.99 2.07 9.03
C GLN A 84 -12.37 2.78 7.83
N PHE A 85 -11.39 2.14 7.19
CA PHE A 85 -10.75 2.71 6.02
C PHE A 85 -11.74 2.85 4.87
N GLY A 86 -12.60 1.85 4.66
CA GLY A 86 -13.66 1.89 3.64
C GLY A 86 -14.62 3.06 3.84
N GLU A 87 -14.96 3.36 5.09
CA GLU A 87 -15.86 4.47 5.40
C GLU A 87 -15.26 5.84 5.07
N LEU A 88 -13.94 5.96 5.10
CA LEU A 88 -13.25 7.21 4.82
C LEU A 88 -13.05 7.46 3.33
N THR A 89 -13.24 6.45 2.49
CA THR A 89 -12.84 6.48 1.08
C THR A 89 -14.02 6.39 0.13
N LYS A 90 -13.84 6.86 -1.12
CA LYS A 90 -14.83 6.74 -2.18
C LYS A 90 -14.55 5.57 -3.10
N ASP A 91 -13.25 5.29 -3.34
CA ASP A 91 -12.85 4.22 -4.24
C ASP A 91 -11.48 3.69 -3.83
N ILE A 92 -11.30 2.38 -3.91
CA ILE A 92 -10.04 1.70 -3.61
C ILE A 92 -9.76 0.75 -4.78
N ASP A 93 -8.66 0.99 -5.49
CA ASP A 93 -8.32 0.25 -6.70
C ASP A 93 -6.92 -0.36 -6.57
N PRO A 94 -6.81 -1.61 -6.05
CA PRO A 94 -5.53 -2.31 -6.01
C PRO A 94 -5.23 -2.95 -7.36
N CYS A 95 -3.96 -2.91 -7.76
CA CYS A 95 -3.52 -3.52 -9.00
C CYS A 95 -2.10 -4.05 -8.86
N LEU A 96 -1.82 -5.20 -9.48
CA LEU A 96 -0.49 -5.78 -9.51
C LEU A 96 0.28 -5.26 -10.73
N TYR A 97 1.56 -4.95 -10.50
CA TYR A 97 2.43 -4.40 -11.53
C TYR A 97 3.78 -5.11 -11.49
N GLU A 98 4.53 -5.00 -12.58
CA GLU A 98 5.95 -5.34 -12.59
C GLU A 98 6.75 -4.09 -12.91
N VAL A 99 7.94 -3.96 -12.32
CA VAL A 99 8.83 -2.84 -12.61
C VAL A 99 9.57 -3.17 -13.91
N VAL A 100 9.37 -2.37 -14.94
CA VAL A 100 10.01 -2.58 -16.25
C VAL A 100 11.26 -1.73 -16.44
N TYR A 101 11.45 -0.71 -15.62
CA TYR A 101 12.64 0.13 -15.64
C TYR A 101 12.79 0.83 -14.30
N SER A 102 14.01 0.90 -13.80
CA SER A 102 14.33 1.62 -12.58
C SER A 102 15.72 2.23 -12.71
N ASN A 103 15.87 3.46 -12.25
CA ASN A 103 17.15 4.18 -12.24
C ASN A 103 17.19 5.08 -11.03
N ALA A 104 18.34 5.18 -10.39
CA ALA A 104 18.55 6.06 -9.26
C ALA A 104 19.67 7.05 -9.59
N ALA A 105 19.52 8.28 -9.09
CA ALA A 105 20.53 9.33 -9.29
C ALA A 105 21.82 9.02 -8.52
#